data_9cff052128bbe1b7ee30e794164ec396
#
_entry.id   9cff052128bbe1b7ee30e794164ec396
#
_cell.length_a   1.000
_cell.length_b   1.000
_cell.length_c   1.000
_cell.angle_alpha   90.00
_cell.angle_beta   90.00
_cell.angle_gamma   90.00
#
_symmetry.space_group_name_H-M   'P 1'
#
loop_
_entity.id
_entity.type
_entity.pdbx_description
1 polymer ?
#
loop_
_entity_poly.entity_id
_entity_poly.type
_entity_poly.pdbx_seq_one_letter_code
_entity_poly.pdbx_strand_id
1 'polypeptide(L)'
;MAMLSTLLSLPLRPRATTPALVRHKSKVSKSSVPVLAPEELEEKFTLGSGPGGQAVNRTANAVFLKHLPTGLWVKCHQTRSIESNRKIARKLLTTKLDNHINGENSVENQQKLLDKLNFDRKKEKTRLKYEKKRLEKLTINSKDSETEDNDKSVGVDSDNDLVEK
;
A
#
# COMPACT_ATOMS: atom_id res chain seq x y z
N MET A 1 58.43 27.92 -39.86
CA MET A 1 57.69 28.19 -38.59
C MET A 1 56.37 27.45 -38.63
N ALA A 2 56.33 26.27 -38.04
CA ALA A 2 55.14 25.41 -37.98
C ALA A 2 54.44 25.62 -36.66
N MET A 3 53.18 26.07 -36.72
CA MET A 3 52.30 26.17 -35.54
C MET A 3 51.54 24.88 -35.40
N LEU A 4 51.84 24.10 -34.38
CA LEU A 4 51.11 22.91 -33.96
C LEU A 4 49.88 23.35 -33.18
N SER A 5 48.69 23.13 -33.74
CA SER A 5 47.42 23.26 -33.04
C SER A 5 47.09 21.95 -32.33
N THR A 6 47.26 21.97 -31.00
CA THR A 6 46.87 20.88 -30.10
C THR A 6 45.34 20.87 -29.92
N LEU A 7 44.67 19.90 -30.56
CA LEU A 7 43.25 19.60 -30.29
C LEU A 7 43.15 18.86 -28.95
N LEU A 8 42.63 19.59 -27.95
CA LEU A 8 42.32 19.07 -26.64
C LEU A 8 41.06 18.21 -26.70
N SER A 9 41.21 16.87 -26.82
CA SER A 9 40.11 15.91 -26.79
C SER A 9 39.58 15.76 -25.37
N LEU A 10 38.41 16.30 -25.11
CA LEU A 10 37.66 16.09 -23.86
C LEU A 10 37.27 14.62 -23.72
N PRO A 11 37.52 13.96 -22.57
CA PRO A 11 37.08 12.60 -22.35
C PRO A 11 35.55 12.55 -22.21
N LEU A 12 34.93 11.68 -23.00
CA LEU A 12 33.51 11.37 -22.94
C LEU A 12 33.17 10.84 -21.54
N ARG A 13 32.36 11.56 -20.75
CA ARG A 13 31.89 11.10 -19.45
C ARG A 13 31.09 9.80 -19.63
N PRO A 14 31.41 8.71 -18.92
CA PRO A 14 30.60 7.51 -18.96
C PRO A 14 29.20 7.81 -18.45
N ARG A 15 28.21 7.46 -19.27
CA ARG A 15 26.80 7.55 -18.94
C ARG A 15 26.55 6.67 -17.71
N ALA A 16 26.24 7.29 -16.57
CA ALA A 16 25.90 6.57 -15.34
C ALA A 16 24.69 5.69 -15.62
N THR A 17 24.93 4.41 -15.78
CA THR A 17 23.89 3.38 -15.78
C THR A 17 23.31 3.33 -14.38
N THR A 18 22.16 3.97 -14.17
CA THR A 18 21.37 3.79 -12.95
C THR A 18 21.07 2.30 -12.80
N PRO A 19 21.46 1.66 -11.69
CA PRO A 19 21.12 0.28 -11.47
C PRO A 19 19.60 0.13 -11.50
N ALA A 20 19.12 -0.74 -12.40
CA ALA A 20 17.69 -1.08 -12.44
C ALA A 20 17.28 -1.54 -11.06
N LEU A 21 16.40 -0.78 -10.41
CA LEU A 21 15.87 -1.08 -9.08
C LEU A 21 15.08 -2.39 -9.21
N VAL A 22 15.74 -3.50 -8.93
CA VAL A 22 15.12 -4.83 -8.91
C VAL A 22 14.01 -4.78 -7.86
N ARG A 23 12.79 -4.80 -8.34
CA ARG A 23 11.59 -4.73 -7.50
C ARG A 23 11.39 -6.10 -6.84
N HIS A 24 12.12 -6.35 -5.76
CA HIS A 24 11.88 -7.52 -4.93
C HIS A 24 10.46 -7.43 -4.35
N LYS A 25 9.56 -8.29 -4.82
CA LYS A 25 8.32 -8.58 -4.12
C LYS A 25 8.73 -9.32 -2.83
N SER A 26 8.74 -8.64 -1.71
CA SER A 26 8.90 -9.28 -0.42
C SER A 26 7.77 -10.29 -0.23
N LYS A 27 8.14 -11.56 -0.25
CA LYS A 27 7.21 -12.69 -0.12
C LYS A 27 7.23 -13.13 1.34
N VAL A 28 6.05 -13.23 1.96
CA VAL A 28 5.94 -13.73 3.33
C VAL A 28 6.40 -15.19 3.37
N SER A 29 7.29 -15.52 4.29
CA SER A 29 7.76 -16.87 4.52
C SER A 29 6.70 -17.68 5.26
N LYS A 30 6.24 -18.80 4.68
CA LYS A 30 5.25 -19.71 5.26
C LYS A 30 5.89 -20.97 5.87
N SER A 31 7.21 -21.05 5.91
CA SER A 31 7.93 -22.26 6.30
C SER A 31 7.80 -22.64 7.78
N SER A 32 7.42 -21.67 8.63
CA SER A 32 7.30 -21.87 10.08
C SER A 32 5.86 -22.06 10.57
N VAL A 33 4.88 -22.17 9.66
CA VAL A 33 3.47 -22.36 10.07
C VAL A 33 3.28 -23.73 10.69
N PRO A 34 2.75 -23.83 11.93
CA PRO A 34 2.51 -25.11 12.59
C PRO A 34 1.42 -25.92 11.87
N VAL A 35 1.63 -27.22 11.77
CA VAL A 35 0.66 -28.16 11.22
C VAL A 35 -0.21 -28.68 12.36
N LEU A 36 -1.53 -28.61 12.21
CA LEU A 36 -2.48 -29.12 13.19
C LEU A 36 -2.67 -30.63 13.00
N ALA A 37 -2.24 -31.43 13.98
CA ALA A 37 -2.55 -32.85 14.02
C ALA A 37 -4.02 -33.05 14.41
N PRO A 38 -4.77 -33.89 13.72
CA PRO A 38 -6.20 -34.10 14.02
C PRO A 38 -6.43 -34.69 15.40
N GLU A 39 -5.46 -35.45 15.94
CA GLU A 39 -5.48 -36.09 17.26
C GLU A 39 -5.39 -35.06 18.43
N GLU A 40 -4.80 -33.92 18.16
CA GLU A 40 -4.62 -32.83 19.13
C GLU A 40 -5.79 -31.84 19.16
N LEU A 41 -6.85 -32.11 18.37
CA LEU A 41 -7.97 -31.22 18.21
C LEU A 41 -9.23 -31.76 18.86
N GLU A 42 -9.84 -30.98 19.75
CA GLU A 42 -11.17 -31.19 20.27
C GLU A 42 -12.17 -30.36 19.46
N GLU A 43 -13.11 -31.02 18.77
CA GLU A 43 -14.12 -30.36 17.95
C GLU A 43 -15.51 -30.54 18.56
N LYS A 44 -16.23 -29.43 18.78
CA LYS A 44 -17.61 -29.39 19.27
C LYS A 44 -18.48 -28.56 18.34
N PHE A 45 -19.69 -29.06 18.09
CA PHE A 45 -20.70 -28.35 17.32
C PHE A 45 -21.70 -27.70 18.25
N THR A 46 -21.93 -26.40 18.04
CA THR A 46 -22.84 -25.61 18.87
C THR A 46 -23.81 -24.82 18.00
N LEU A 47 -24.89 -24.37 18.63
CA LEU A 47 -25.80 -23.44 17.98
C LEU A 47 -25.10 -22.11 17.68
N GLY A 48 -25.41 -21.51 16.55
CA GLY A 48 -24.96 -20.18 16.22
C GLY A 48 -25.57 -19.16 17.18
N SER A 49 -24.87 -18.04 17.41
CA SER A 49 -25.38 -16.90 18.17
C SER A 49 -25.30 -15.65 17.29
N GLY A 50 -26.33 -14.82 17.31
CA GLY A 50 -26.36 -13.57 16.59
C GLY A 50 -27.71 -13.32 15.90
N PRO A 51 -27.87 -12.14 15.27
CA PRO A 51 -29.05 -11.82 14.47
C PRO A 51 -29.09 -12.73 13.26
N GLY A 52 -30.05 -13.63 13.23
CA GLY A 52 -30.25 -14.60 12.14
C GLY A 52 -31.56 -15.30 12.33
N GLY A 53 -32.19 -15.68 11.24
CA GLY A 53 -33.49 -16.35 11.27
C GLY A 53 -33.44 -17.74 11.92
N GLN A 54 -34.54 -18.48 11.81
CA GLN A 54 -34.76 -19.80 12.40
C GLN A 54 -33.60 -20.82 12.14
N ALA A 55 -32.92 -20.74 10.97
CA ALA A 55 -31.81 -21.59 10.63
C ALA A 55 -30.57 -21.42 11.53
N VAL A 56 -30.30 -20.20 12.03
CA VAL A 56 -29.19 -19.90 12.94
C VAL A 56 -29.45 -20.47 14.33
N ASN A 57 -30.71 -20.38 14.81
CA ASN A 57 -31.08 -20.75 16.17
C ASN A 57 -31.40 -22.25 16.34
N ARG A 58 -31.68 -22.96 15.24
CA ARG A 58 -32.05 -24.38 15.29
C ARG A 58 -30.99 -25.36 14.83
N THR A 59 -29.99 -24.87 14.05
CA THR A 59 -28.96 -25.75 13.49
C THR A 59 -27.61 -25.53 14.20
N ALA A 60 -27.01 -26.63 14.65
CA ALA A 60 -25.68 -26.60 15.30
C ALA A 60 -24.55 -26.46 14.24
N ASN A 61 -24.57 -25.37 13.48
CA ASN A 61 -23.60 -25.08 12.42
C ASN A 61 -22.37 -24.32 12.89
N ALA A 62 -22.34 -23.85 14.14
CA ALA A 62 -21.18 -23.22 14.72
C ALA A 62 -20.18 -24.30 15.20
N VAL A 63 -18.93 -24.13 14.80
CA VAL A 63 -17.81 -25.02 15.13
C VAL A 63 -16.97 -24.40 16.22
N PHE A 64 -16.83 -25.11 17.33
CA PHE A 64 -15.86 -24.81 18.39
C PHE A 64 -14.71 -25.78 18.25
N LEU A 65 -13.51 -25.27 18.07
CA LEU A 65 -12.29 -26.03 17.88
C LEU A 65 -11.24 -25.62 18.91
N LYS A 66 -10.71 -26.59 19.66
CA LYS A 66 -9.69 -26.38 20.70
C LYS A 66 -8.47 -27.24 20.41
N HIS A 67 -7.30 -26.65 20.51
CA HIS A 67 -6.02 -27.35 20.47
C HIS A 67 -5.62 -27.76 21.87
N LEU A 68 -5.56 -29.05 22.11
CA LEU A 68 -5.34 -29.65 23.46
C LEU A 68 -4.01 -29.24 24.09
N PRO A 69 -2.83 -29.32 23.37
CA PRO A 69 -1.55 -29.02 23.98
C PRO A 69 -1.38 -27.57 24.44
N THR A 70 -1.90 -26.61 23.65
CA THR A 70 -1.76 -25.16 23.96
C THR A 70 -2.99 -24.55 24.65
N GLY A 71 -4.12 -25.27 24.67
CA GLY A 71 -5.37 -24.76 25.21
C GLY A 71 -6.03 -23.67 24.35
N LEU A 72 -5.45 -23.29 23.21
CA LEU A 72 -6.03 -22.30 22.31
C LEU A 72 -7.31 -22.80 21.67
N TRP A 73 -8.29 -21.93 21.58
CA TRP A 73 -9.59 -22.29 21.00
C TRP A 73 -10.14 -21.20 20.07
N VAL A 74 -11.01 -21.61 19.15
CA VAL A 74 -11.70 -20.76 18.18
C VAL A 74 -13.15 -21.22 18.07
N LYS A 75 -14.08 -20.26 17.99
CA LYS A 75 -15.47 -20.50 17.60
C LYS A 75 -15.73 -19.84 16.25
N CYS A 76 -16.24 -20.58 15.29
CA CYS A 76 -16.55 -20.11 13.93
C CYS A 76 -17.98 -20.40 13.55
N HIS A 77 -18.69 -19.36 13.13
CA HIS A 77 -20.04 -19.45 12.55
C HIS A 77 -20.18 -18.36 11.48
N GLN A 78 -19.49 -18.53 10.34
CA GLN A 78 -19.51 -17.55 9.26
C GLN A 78 -20.47 -17.94 8.13
N THR A 79 -20.71 -19.25 7.98
CA THR A 79 -21.55 -19.78 6.91
C THR A 79 -22.62 -20.71 7.47
N ARG A 80 -23.63 -20.99 6.67
CA ARG A 80 -24.67 -21.99 7.00
C ARG A 80 -24.18 -23.44 6.88
N SER A 81 -23.03 -23.68 6.22
CA SER A 81 -22.44 -25.00 6.03
C SER A 81 -21.45 -25.31 7.14
N ILE A 82 -21.68 -26.44 7.83
CA ILE A 82 -20.80 -26.93 8.90
C ILE A 82 -19.40 -27.24 8.38
N GLU A 83 -19.28 -27.82 7.18
CA GLU A 83 -18.00 -28.16 6.57
C GLU A 83 -17.17 -26.91 6.24
N SER A 84 -17.83 -25.86 5.74
CA SER A 84 -17.17 -24.59 5.49
C SER A 84 -16.69 -23.96 6.79
N ASN A 85 -17.50 -23.96 7.83
CA ASN A 85 -17.14 -23.47 9.15
C ASN A 85 -15.99 -24.24 9.78
N ARG A 86 -15.92 -25.57 9.59
CA ARG A 86 -14.78 -26.42 10.00
C ARG A 86 -13.48 -26.00 9.32
N LYS A 87 -13.53 -25.80 7.99
CA LYS A 87 -12.35 -25.35 7.22
C LYS A 87 -11.87 -23.99 7.69
N ILE A 88 -12.78 -23.06 7.96
CA ILE A 88 -12.48 -21.72 8.44
C ILE A 88 -11.93 -21.78 9.86
N ALA A 89 -12.55 -22.56 10.77
CA ALA A 89 -12.10 -22.73 12.14
C ALA A 89 -10.67 -23.25 12.22
N ARG A 90 -10.31 -24.24 11.39
CA ARG A 90 -8.93 -24.77 11.31
C ARG A 90 -7.95 -23.70 10.85
N LYS A 91 -8.28 -22.92 9.83
CA LYS A 91 -7.43 -21.80 9.39
C LYS A 91 -7.22 -20.77 10.50
N LEU A 92 -8.30 -20.38 11.19
CA LEU A 92 -8.22 -19.43 12.30
C LEU A 92 -7.38 -19.97 13.47
N LEU A 93 -7.53 -21.24 13.78
CA LEU A 93 -6.75 -21.88 14.84
C LEU A 93 -5.27 -21.95 14.47
N THR A 94 -4.94 -22.34 13.21
CA THR A 94 -3.57 -22.32 12.70
C THR A 94 -2.95 -20.92 12.83
N THR A 95 -3.68 -19.87 12.43
CA THR A 95 -3.20 -18.49 12.57
C THR A 95 -2.97 -18.10 14.02
N LYS A 96 -3.87 -18.47 14.93
CA LYS A 96 -3.69 -18.21 16.38
C LYS A 96 -2.48 -18.97 16.94
N LEU A 97 -2.29 -20.21 16.53
CA LEU A 97 -1.16 -21.02 16.95
C LEU A 97 0.16 -20.49 16.42
N ASP A 98 0.18 -20.07 15.14
CA ASP A 98 1.32 -19.39 14.53
C ASP A 98 1.69 -18.10 15.28
N ASN A 99 0.70 -17.28 15.64
CA ASN A 99 0.92 -16.06 16.43
C ASN A 99 1.42 -16.39 17.86
N HIS A 100 0.99 -17.50 18.45
CA HIS A 100 1.43 -17.91 19.78
C HIS A 100 2.87 -18.43 19.78
N ILE A 101 3.26 -19.20 18.76
CA ILE A 101 4.59 -19.81 18.67
C ILE A 101 5.62 -18.84 18.12
N ASN A 102 5.30 -18.18 17.00
CA ASN A 102 6.23 -17.34 16.23
C ASN A 102 6.15 -15.84 16.58
N GLY A 103 5.14 -15.41 17.34
CA GLY A 103 4.98 -14.03 17.80
C GLY A 103 5.04 -13.03 16.65
N GLU A 104 6.04 -12.14 16.67
CA GLU A 104 6.23 -11.11 15.65
C GLU A 104 6.58 -11.67 14.27
N ASN A 105 7.20 -12.86 14.22
CA ASN A 105 7.57 -13.53 12.99
C ASN A 105 6.43 -14.35 12.37
N SER A 106 5.24 -14.33 12.95
CA SER A 106 4.07 -15.01 12.41
C SER A 106 3.70 -14.48 11.03
N VAL A 107 3.11 -15.33 10.21
CA VAL A 107 2.67 -14.98 8.85
C VAL A 107 1.72 -13.78 8.86
N GLU A 108 0.82 -13.71 9.83
CA GLU A 108 -0.14 -12.61 9.96
C GLU A 108 0.57 -11.29 10.27
N ASN A 109 1.52 -11.27 11.19
CA ASN A 109 2.24 -10.06 11.57
C ASN A 109 3.18 -9.58 10.46
N GLN A 110 3.85 -10.51 9.77
CA GLN A 110 4.62 -10.19 8.57
C GLN A 110 3.74 -9.56 7.48
N GLN A 111 2.54 -10.11 7.26
CA GLN A 111 1.60 -9.55 6.27
C GLN A 111 1.14 -8.14 6.68
N LYS A 112 0.77 -7.93 7.94
CA LYS A 112 0.41 -6.60 8.47
C LYS A 112 1.53 -5.58 8.29
N LEU A 113 2.77 -5.98 8.54
CA LEU A 113 3.94 -5.11 8.32
C LEU A 113 4.12 -4.74 6.85
N LEU A 114 4.00 -5.72 5.95
CA LEU A 114 4.08 -5.47 4.51
C LEU A 114 2.94 -4.55 4.02
N ASP A 115 1.73 -4.76 4.52
CA ASP A 115 0.57 -3.94 4.16
C ASP A 115 0.75 -2.50 4.66
N LYS A 116 1.27 -2.31 5.89
CA LYS A 116 1.63 -1.01 6.43
C LYS A 116 2.68 -0.31 5.57
N LEU A 117 3.78 -0.98 5.22
CA LEU A 117 4.82 -0.43 4.37
C LEU A 117 4.28 -0.05 2.97
N ASN A 118 3.40 -0.87 2.40
CA ASN A 118 2.77 -0.58 1.13
C ASN A 118 1.81 0.61 1.22
N PHE A 119 1.08 0.73 2.32
CA PHE A 119 0.20 1.88 2.59
C PHE A 119 1.01 3.17 2.71
N ASP A 120 2.07 3.18 3.53
CA ASP A 120 2.94 4.34 3.74
C ASP A 120 3.59 4.78 2.42
N ARG A 121 4.07 3.84 1.62
CA ARG A 121 4.62 4.10 0.28
C ARG A 121 3.59 4.72 -0.67
N LYS A 122 2.33 4.26 -0.62
CA LYS A 122 1.25 4.86 -1.42
C LYS A 122 0.93 6.28 -0.95
N LYS A 123 0.85 6.49 0.36
CA LYS A 123 0.60 7.81 0.97
C LYS A 123 1.69 8.81 0.58
N GLU A 124 2.96 8.40 0.64
CA GLU A 124 4.08 9.24 0.24
C GLU A 124 4.05 9.61 -1.24
N LYS A 125 3.80 8.64 -2.13
CA LYS A 125 3.64 8.90 -3.57
C LYS A 125 2.51 9.89 -3.85
N THR A 126 1.40 9.75 -3.12
CA THR A 126 0.27 10.65 -3.26
C THR A 126 0.63 12.06 -2.81
N ARG A 127 1.32 12.21 -1.66
CA ARG A 127 1.83 13.49 -1.15
C ARG A 127 2.73 14.18 -2.17
N LEU A 128 3.74 13.47 -2.69
CA LEU A 128 4.66 13.99 -3.70
C LEU A 128 3.94 14.41 -4.99
N LYS A 129 2.93 13.65 -5.42
CA LYS A 129 2.11 14.02 -6.58
C LYS A 129 1.33 15.32 -6.36
N TYR A 130 0.74 15.51 -5.18
CA TYR A 130 0.03 16.75 -4.84
C TYR A 130 0.98 17.93 -4.71
N GLU A 131 2.14 17.74 -4.11
CA GLU A 131 3.18 18.75 -3.97
C GLU A 131 3.70 19.20 -5.34
N LYS A 132 4.00 18.25 -6.22
CA LYS A 132 4.38 18.57 -7.62
C LYS A 132 3.30 19.38 -8.34
N LYS A 133 2.04 18.97 -8.22
CA LYS A 133 0.92 19.69 -8.84
C LYS A 133 0.73 21.09 -8.25
N ARG A 134 0.99 21.26 -6.95
CA ARG A 134 0.95 22.58 -6.29
C ARG A 134 2.04 23.51 -6.82
N LEU A 135 3.28 23.00 -6.93
CA LEU A 135 4.40 23.75 -7.48
C LEU A 135 4.17 24.13 -8.93
N GLU A 136 3.64 23.22 -9.75
CA GLU A 136 3.30 23.45 -11.14
C GLU A 136 2.24 24.57 -11.30
N LYS A 137 1.23 24.59 -10.44
CA LYS A 137 0.25 25.68 -10.41
C LYS A 137 0.85 27.04 -10.02
N LEU A 138 1.78 27.04 -9.06
CA LEU A 138 2.45 28.27 -8.64
C LEU A 138 3.34 28.85 -9.76
N THR A 139 4.02 27.98 -10.52
CA THR A 139 4.86 28.41 -11.66
C THR A 139 4.03 28.91 -12.84
N ILE A 140 2.81 28.41 -13.05
CA ILE A 140 1.89 28.91 -14.07
C ILE A 140 1.40 30.30 -13.66
N ASN A 141 0.90 30.46 -12.44
CA ASN A 141 0.41 31.76 -11.96
C ASN A 141 1.49 32.86 -11.95
N SER A 142 2.75 32.51 -11.69
CA SER A 142 3.85 33.49 -11.76
C SER A 142 4.15 33.94 -13.19
N LYS A 143 3.97 33.06 -14.18
CA LYS A 143 4.15 33.41 -15.61
C LYS A 143 3.02 34.25 -16.14
N ASP A 144 1.78 33.99 -15.70
CA ASP A 144 0.61 34.74 -16.12
C ASP A 144 0.68 36.19 -15.56
N SER A 145 1.25 36.39 -14.36
CA SER A 145 1.45 37.74 -13.79
C SER A 145 2.54 38.57 -14.50
N GLU A 146 3.58 37.90 -15.05
CA GLU A 146 4.65 38.59 -15.81
C GLU A 146 4.18 39.03 -17.21
N THR A 147 3.15 38.44 -17.78
CA THR A 147 2.58 38.81 -19.09
C THR A 147 1.60 39.97 -19.00
N GLU A 148 0.90 40.15 -17.87
CA GLU A 148 -0.04 41.27 -17.66
C GLU A 148 0.66 42.60 -17.41
N ASP A 149 1.87 42.60 -16.83
CA ASP A 149 2.66 43.82 -16.59
C ASP A 149 3.35 44.35 -17.86
N ASN A 150 3.53 43.51 -18.89
CA ASN A 150 4.17 43.92 -20.15
C ASN A 150 3.21 44.52 -21.15
N ASP A 151 1.89 44.29 -21.01
CA ASP A 151 0.87 44.87 -21.90
C ASP A 151 0.42 46.29 -21.49
N LYS A 152 0.77 46.70 -20.25
CA LYS A 152 0.44 48.05 -19.75
C LYS A 152 1.46 49.12 -20.06
N SER A 153 2.62 48.78 -20.63
CA SER A 153 3.71 49.75 -20.91
C SER A 153 3.78 50.23 -22.36
N VAL A 154 2.87 49.77 -23.23
CA VAL A 154 2.83 50.19 -24.64
C VAL A 154 1.50 50.89 -24.96
N GLY A 155 1.29 52.08 -24.41
CA GLY A 155 0.04 52.77 -24.69
C GLY A 155 -0.06 54.19 -24.13
N VAL A 156 1.01 54.96 -24.19
CA VAL A 156 0.91 56.40 -24.05
C VAL A 156 2.00 57.03 -24.92
N ASP A 157 1.67 57.36 -26.17
CA ASP A 157 2.20 58.50 -26.87
C ASP A 157 1.49 58.62 -28.23
N SER A 158 1.03 59.83 -28.51
CA SER A 158 0.50 60.34 -29.77
C SER A 158 -1.04 60.48 -29.75
N ASP A 159 -1.55 61.66 -29.43
CA ASP A 159 -1.82 62.68 -30.42
C ASP A 159 -2.27 64.00 -29.75
N ASN A 160 -1.35 64.88 -29.68
CA ASN A 160 -1.64 66.33 -29.52
C ASN A 160 -1.47 66.99 -30.91
N ASP A 161 -2.54 67.33 -31.56
CA ASP A 161 -2.50 68.39 -32.53
C ASP A 161 -3.91 68.98 -32.86
N LEU A 162 -4.04 70.23 -32.49
CA LEU A 162 -4.59 71.32 -33.26
C LEU A 162 -6.00 71.19 -33.90
N VAL A 163 -6.94 72.07 -33.54
CA VAL A 163 -7.39 73.12 -34.41
C VAL A 163 -8.28 74.12 -33.68
N GLU A 164 -7.88 75.39 -33.76
CA GLU A 164 -8.68 76.60 -33.60
C GLU A 164 -9.97 76.61 -34.47
N LYS A 165 -11.03 77.06 -33.94
CA LYS A 165 -11.79 78.24 -34.32
C LYS A 165 -13.03 78.36 -33.44
#